data_475f4b7d5e131c9ee2aad1d1f2831bf5
#
_entry.id   475f4b7d5e131c9ee2aad1d1f2831bf5
#
_cell.length_a   1.000
_cell.length_b   1.000
_cell.length_c   1.000
_cell.angle_alpha   90.00
_cell.angle_beta   90.00
_cell.angle_gamma   90.00
#
_symmetry.space_group_name_H-M   'P 1'
#
loop_
_entity.id
_entity.type
_entity.pdbx_description
1 polymer ?
#
loop_
_entity_poly.entity_id
_entity_poly.type
_entity_poly.pdbx_seq_one_letter_code
_entity_poly.pdbx_strand_id
1 'polypeptide(L)'
;ADLLDADFQYTILHELTHYKRRDMFYKWLIQFTICLHWFNPLVYVMGREVGRMCELACDEAVIKTLDAKGRQDYGNTLINAIGIAGNYKDTLASVTLNESKNLLKERLEAIMVYRKKTKLIMIITLVLTMSLIYGATAMGAYAISSGPTSDKEAKQIDSKSKSTEDEYLKWKIKKKKDAYY
;
A
#
# COMPACT_ATOMS: atom_id res chain seq x y z
N ALA A 1 8.87 -18.79 -38.55
CA ALA A 1 9.55 -19.43 -37.41
C ALA A 1 10.18 -18.39 -36.48
N ASP A 2 10.95 -17.44 -37.02
CA ASP A 2 11.75 -16.48 -36.21
C ASP A 2 10.90 -15.48 -35.39
N LEU A 3 9.73 -15.05 -35.90
CA LEU A 3 8.85 -14.15 -35.18
C LEU A 3 8.18 -14.82 -33.96
N LEU A 4 7.80 -16.09 -34.10
CA LEU A 4 7.23 -16.88 -32.98
C LEU A 4 8.27 -17.12 -31.88
N ASP A 5 9.55 -17.30 -32.27
CA ASP A 5 10.63 -17.46 -31.29
C ASP A 5 10.94 -16.16 -30.54
N ALA A 6 10.88 -15.01 -31.22
CA ALA A 6 11.07 -13.70 -30.58
C ALA A 6 9.94 -13.37 -29.61
N ASP A 7 8.68 -13.57 -30.01
CA ASP A 7 7.50 -13.37 -29.14
C ASP A 7 7.58 -14.27 -27.90
N PHE A 8 8.01 -15.52 -28.08
CA PHE A 8 8.19 -16.46 -26.97
C PHE A 8 9.31 -15.99 -25.99
N GLN A 9 10.45 -15.54 -26.53
CA GLN A 9 11.55 -15.03 -25.72
C GLN A 9 11.13 -13.80 -24.89
N TYR A 10 10.42 -12.85 -25.47
CA TYR A 10 9.93 -11.67 -24.74
C TYR A 10 8.88 -12.02 -23.70
N THR A 11 8.00 -12.97 -23.99
CA THR A 11 7.02 -13.47 -23.02
C THR A 11 7.73 -14.12 -21.81
N ILE A 12 8.71 -15.01 -22.06
CA ILE A 12 9.50 -15.61 -20.98
C ILE A 12 10.25 -14.56 -20.19
N LEU A 13 10.87 -13.58 -20.85
CA LEU A 13 11.58 -12.51 -20.19
C LEU A 13 10.67 -11.71 -19.25
N HIS A 14 9.44 -11.44 -19.67
CA HIS A 14 8.43 -10.80 -18.85
C HIS A 14 8.06 -11.64 -17.61
N GLU A 15 7.75 -12.91 -17.79
CA GLU A 15 7.41 -13.82 -16.68
C GLU A 15 8.57 -14.02 -15.69
N LEU A 16 9.80 -14.17 -16.18
CA LEU A 16 10.99 -14.24 -15.34
C LEU A 16 11.23 -12.94 -14.55
N THR A 17 10.87 -11.81 -15.13
CA THR A 17 10.97 -10.52 -14.47
C THR A 17 9.98 -10.42 -13.31
N HIS A 18 8.73 -10.89 -13.46
CA HIS A 18 7.76 -11.02 -12.35
C HIS A 18 8.31 -11.91 -11.23
N TYR A 19 8.91 -13.06 -11.58
CA TYR A 19 9.51 -13.96 -10.62
C TYR A 19 10.66 -13.29 -9.84
N LYS A 20 11.59 -12.64 -10.55
CA LYS A 20 12.74 -11.94 -9.96
C LYS A 20 12.30 -10.80 -9.03
N ARG A 21 11.24 -10.09 -9.37
CA ARG A 21 10.67 -8.98 -8.60
C ARG A 21 9.82 -9.45 -7.42
N ARG A 22 9.49 -10.74 -7.37
CA ARG A 22 8.58 -11.33 -6.37
C ARG A 22 7.18 -10.70 -6.39
N ASP A 23 6.68 -10.36 -7.56
CA ASP A 23 5.37 -9.70 -7.71
C ASP A 23 4.23 -10.59 -7.16
N MET A 24 4.39 -11.91 -7.17
CA MET A 24 3.48 -12.86 -6.52
C MET A 24 3.29 -12.57 -5.03
N PHE A 25 4.35 -12.16 -4.32
CA PHE A 25 4.25 -11.83 -2.90
C PHE A 25 3.34 -10.63 -2.67
N TYR A 26 3.44 -9.58 -3.48
CA TYR A 26 2.56 -8.42 -3.40
C TYR A 26 1.11 -8.75 -3.75
N LYS A 27 0.90 -9.60 -4.77
CA LYS A 27 -0.44 -10.08 -5.15
C LYS A 27 -1.07 -10.90 -4.01
N TRP A 28 -0.32 -11.73 -3.31
CA TRP A 28 -0.78 -12.46 -2.12
C TRP A 28 -1.11 -11.53 -0.96
N LEU A 29 -0.25 -10.56 -0.67
CA LEU A 29 -0.44 -9.60 0.42
C LEU A 29 -1.72 -8.78 0.20
N ILE A 30 -1.95 -8.29 -1.01
CA ILE A 30 -3.16 -7.53 -1.33
C ILE A 30 -4.42 -8.41 -1.25
N GLN A 31 -4.34 -9.67 -1.69
CA GLN A 31 -5.46 -10.60 -1.60
C GLN A 31 -5.81 -10.89 -0.13
N PHE A 32 -4.82 -11.07 0.73
CA PHE A 32 -5.02 -11.21 2.18
C PHE A 32 -5.68 -9.97 2.78
N THR A 33 -5.23 -8.77 2.37
CA THR A 33 -5.83 -7.51 2.81
C THR A 33 -7.29 -7.39 2.39
N ILE A 34 -7.64 -7.80 1.15
CA ILE A 34 -9.01 -7.83 0.66
C ILE A 34 -9.86 -8.79 1.50
N CYS A 35 -9.34 -9.98 1.83
CA CYS A 35 -10.06 -10.93 2.68
C CYS A 35 -10.35 -10.37 4.08
N LEU A 36 -9.39 -9.65 4.69
CA LEU A 36 -9.58 -9.04 6.01
C LEU A 36 -10.56 -7.86 5.99
N HIS A 37 -10.56 -7.10 4.91
CA HIS A 37 -11.36 -5.87 4.78
C HIS A 37 -12.41 -6.00 3.66
N TRP A 38 -12.99 -7.18 3.48
CA TRP A 38 -13.93 -7.50 2.41
C TRP A 38 -15.13 -6.55 2.31
N PHE A 39 -15.52 -5.91 3.41
CA PHE A 39 -16.62 -4.95 3.50
C PHE A 39 -16.23 -3.54 3.03
N ASN A 40 -14.94 -3.24 2.82
CA ASN A 40 -14.46 -1.92 2.41
C ASN A 40 -14.21 -1.87 0.89
N PRO A 41 -14.97 -1.09 0.12
CA PRO A 41 -14.80 -1.02 -1.34
C PRO A 41 -13.43 -0.46 -1.78
N LEU A 42 -12.75 0.33 -0.94
CA LEU A 42 -11.44 0.91 -1.26
C LEU A 42 -10.35 -0.16 -1.43
N VAL A 43 -10.44 -1.29 -0.71
CA VAL A 43 -9.42 -2.36 -0.85
C VAL A 43 -9.48 -3.04 -2.21
N TYR A 44 -10.66 -3.09 -2.84
CA TYR A 44 -10.80 -3.64 -4.20
C TYR A 44 -10.19 -2.71 -5.24
N VAL A 45 -10.38 -1.39 -5.09
CA VAL A 45 -9.72 -0.38 -5.94
C VAL A 45 -8.20 -0.48 -5.76
N MET A 46 -7.71 -0.55 -4.52
CA MET A 46 -6.30 -0.73 -4.21
C MET A 46 -5.74 -2.02 -4.84
N GLY A 47 -6.48 -3.13 -4.78
CA GLY A 47 -6.07 -4.39 -5.39
C GLY A 47 -5.88 -4.28 -6.90
N ARG A 48 -6.80 -3.59 -7.58
CA ARG A 48 -6.71 -3.30 -9.02
C ARG A 48 -5.50 -2.45 -9.36
N GLU A 49 -5.29 -1.37 -8.61
CA GLU A 49 -4.15 -0.47 -8.81
C GLU A 49 -2.80 -1.15 -8.56
N VAL A 50 -2.70 -1.98 -7.53
CA VAL A 50 -1.49 -2.78 -7.28
C VAL A 50 -1.22 -3.73 -8.44
N GLY A 51 -2.23 -4.43 -8.94
CA GLY A 51 -2.10 -5.29 -10.14
C GLY A 51 -1.56 -4.50 -11.34
N ARG A 52 -2.19 -3.35 -11.65
CA ARG A 52 -1.78 -2.46 -12.75
C ARG A 52 -0.33 -1.99 -12.59
N MET A 53 0.06 -1.56 -11.40
CA MET A 53 1.42 -1.11 -11.12
C MET A 53 2.47 -2.24 -11.20
N CYS A 54 2.10 -3.48 -10.85
CA CYS A 54 2.98 -4.63 -11.03
C CYS A 54 3.31 -4.85 -12.51
N GLU A 55 2.31 -4.78 -13.41
CA GLU A 55 2.52 -4.93 -14.85
C GLU A 55 3.42 -3.81 -15.41
N LEU A 56 3.09 -2.54 -15.14
CA LEU A 56 3.90 -1.39 -15.60
C LEU A 56 5.34 -1.44 -15.11
N ALA A 57 5.53 -1.83 -13.87
CA ALA A 57 6.86 -1.92 -13.29
C ALA A 57 7.65 -3.16 -13.79
N CYS A 58 6.96 -4.23 -14.19
CA CYS A 58 7.56 -5.36 -14.87
C CYS A 58 8.04 -4.94 -16.27
N ASP A 59 7.17 -4.29 -17.05
CA ASP A 59 7.54 -3.75 -18.36
C ASP A 59 8.72 -2.78 -18.28
N GLU A 60 8.71 -1.85 -17.31
CA GLU A 60 9.83 -0.92 -17.11
C GLU A 60 11.14 -1.68 -16.83
N ALA A 61 11.09 -2.78 -16.09
CA ALA A 61 12.28 -3.58 -15.82
C ALA A 61 12.79 -4.31 -17.05
N VAL A 62 11.90 -4.84 -17.91
CA VAL A 62 12.25 -5.48 -19.18
C VAL A 62 12.85 -4.45 -20.14
N ILE A 63 12.18 -3.34 -20.40
CA ILE A 63 12.61 -2.35 -21.40
C ILE A 63 13.89 -1.61 -21.02
N LYS A 64 14.28 -1.60 -19.75
CA LYS A 64 15.60 -1.09 -19.32
C LYS A 64 16.76 -1.84 -19.90
N THR A 65 16.59 -3.12 -20.20
CA THR A 65 17.62 -4.00 -20.75
C THR A 65 17.64 -4.02 -22.27
N LEU A 66 16.60 -3.47 -22.92
CA LEU A 66 16.41 -3.49 -24.36
C LEU A 66 16.86 -2.18 -25.02
N ASP A 67 17.36 -2.29 -26.26
CA ASP A 67 17.59 -1.16 -27.16
C ASP A 67 16.28 -0.63 -27.76
N ALA A 68 16.34 0.35 -28.64
CA ALA A 68 15.16 0.96 -29.24
C ALA A 68 14.35 -0.03 -30.08
N LYS A 69 15.02 -0.91 -30.83
CA LYS A 69 14.39 -1.95 -31.65
C LYS A 69 13.73 -3.02 -30.76
N GLY A 70 14.46 -3.54 -29.78
CA GLY A 70 13.94 -4.54 -28.85
C GLY A 70 12.70 -4.05 -28.07
N ARG A 71 12.61 -2.75 -27.75
CA ARG A 71 11.41 -2.18 -27.13
C ARG A 71 10.21 -2.18 -28.06
N GLN A 72 10.43 -1.89 -29.35
CA GLN A 72 9.35 -1.95 -30.35
C GLN A 72 8.89 -3.40 -30.54
N ASP A 73 9.82 -4.34 -30.66
CA ASP A 73 9.52 -5.77 -30.82
C ASP A 73 8.78 -6.31 -29.59
N TYR A 74 9.20 -5.94 -28.37
CA TYR A 74 8.50 -6.26 -27.12
C TYR A 74 7.07 -5.68 -27.09
N GLY A 75 6.88 -4.44 -27.53
CA GLY A 75 5.55 -3.84 -27.66
C GLY A 75 4.63 -4.61 -28.62
N ASN A 76 5.18 -5.06 -29.76
CA ASN A 76 4.46 -5.89 -30.73
C ASN A 76 4.07 -7.25 -30.12
N THR A 77 4.95 -7.88 -29.36
CA THR A 77 4.66 -9.13 -28.62
C THR A 77 3.48 -8.96 -27.68
N LEU A 78 3.40 -7.84 -26.94
CA LEU A 78 2.25 -7.56 -26.06
C LEU A 78 0.93 -7.40 -26.83
N ILE A 79 0.96 -6.75 -27.99
CA ILE A 79 -0.22 -6.60 -28.87
C ILE A 79 -0.66 -7.98 -29.37
N ASN A 80 0.28 -8.80 -29.85
CA ASN A 80 0.00 -10.14 -30.36
C ASN A 80 -0.62 -11.04 -29.29
N ALA A 81 -0.07 -11.01 -28.06
CA ALA A 81 -0.58 -11.82 -26.94
C ALA A 81 -2.05 -11.51 -26.62
N ILE A 82 -2.46 -10.23 -26.67
CA ILE A 82 -3.85 -9.84 -26.40
C ILE A 82 -4.74 -10.10 -27.60
N GLY A 83 -4.26 -9.96 -28.83
CA GLY A 83 -4.96 -10.33 -30.05
C GLY A 83 -5.35 -11.81 -30.07
N ILE A 84 -4.44 -12.67 -29.65
CA ILE A 84 -4.69 -14.12 -29.51
C ILE A 84 -5.70 -14.39 -28.38
N ALA A 85 -5.57 -13.73 -27.23
CA ALA A 85 -6.48 -13.89 -26.11
C ALA A 85 -7.89 -13.36 -26.40
N GLY A 86 -8.01 -12.31 -27.21
CA GLY A 86 -9.29 -11.73 -27.64
C GLY A 86 -10.13 -12.69 -28.47
N ASN A 87 -9.52 -13.47 -29.35
CA ASN A 87 -10.21 -14.47 -30.17
C ASN A 87 -10.74 -15.67 -29.37
N TYR A 88 -10.26 -15.89 -28.15
CA TYR A 88 -10.67 -17.06 -27.32
C TYR A 88 -11.80 -16.77 -26.34
N LYS A 89 -12.24 -15.50 -26.16
CA LYS A 89 -13.19 -15.12 -25.09
C LYS A 89 -14.45 -14.41 -25.57
N ASP A 90 -15.12 -14.93 -26.58
CA ASP A 90 -16.29 -14.27 -27.19
C ASP A 90 -17.58 -14.24 -26.36
N THR A 91 -17.64 -14.79 -25.13
CA THR A 91 -18.96 -14.99 -24.51
C THR A 91 -19.22 -14.35 -23.13
N LEU A 92 -18.22 -13.90 -22.35
CA LEU A 92 -18.47 -13.36 -21.00
C LEU A 92 -17.61 -12.12 -20.61
N ALA A 93 -16.92 -11.50 -21.52
CA ALA A 93 -15.77 -10.66 -21.17
C ALA A 93 -15.85 -9.17 -21.57
N SER A 94 -17.02 -8.60 -21.85
CA SER A 94 -17.07 -7.20 -22.35
C SER A 94 -16.57 -6.17 -21.33
N VAL A 95 -16.76 -6.40 -20.03
CA VAL A 95 -16.30 -5.48 -18.95
C VAL A 95 -14.81 -5.65 -18.68
N THR A 96 -14.34 -6.89 -18.56
CA THR A 96 -12.92 -7.21 -18.34
C THR A 96 -12.06 -6.91 -19.58
N LEU A 97 -12.61 -7.00 -20.80
CA LEU A 97 -11.91 -6.64 -22.02
C LEU A 97 -11.62 -5.15 -22.15
N ASN A 98 -12.52 -4.30 -21.68
CA ASN A 98 -12.30 -2.85 -21.74
C ASN A 98 -11.19 -2.42 -20.73
N GLU A 99 -11.17 -3.00 -19.54
CA GLU A 99 -10.10 -2.79 -18.56
C GLU A 99 -8.76 -3.30 -19.08
N SER A 100 -8.72 -4.47 -19.69
CA SER A 100 -7.55 -5.06 -20.32
C SER A 100 -7.01 -4.20 -21.48
N LYS A 101 -7.90 -3.63 -22.32
CA LYS A 101 -7.49 -2.70 -23.40
C LYS A 101 -6.89 -1.41 -22.87
N ASN A 102 -7.47 -0.82 -21.81
CA ASN A 102 -6.96 0.40 -21.22
C ASN A 102 -5.58 0.18 -20.58
N LEU A 103 -5.40 -0.95 -19.88
CA LEU A 103 -4.12 -1.32 -19.33
C LEU A 103 -3.07 -1.56 -20.43
N LEU A 104 -3.44 -2.26 -21.53
CA LEU A 104 -2.53 -2.46 -22.66
C LEU A 104 -2.09 -1.13 -23.27
N LYS A 105 -3.04 -0.22 -23.51
CA LYS A 105 -2.72 1.10 -24.05
C LYS A 105 -1.72 1.84 -23.13
N GLU A 106 -1.95 1.83 -21.84
CA GLU A 106 -1.06 2.45 -20.86
C GLU A 106 0.34 1.81 -20.84
N ARG A 107 0.41 0.47 -20.93
CA ARG A 107 1.67 -0.28 -21.03
C ARG A 107 2.44 0.11 -22.29
N LEU A 108 1.77 0.17 -23.44
CA LEU A 108 2.38 0.57 -24.71
C LEU A 108 2.86 2.03 -24.68
N GLU A 109 2.06 2.95 -24.15
CA GLU A 109 2.47 4.35 -23.97
C GLU A 109 3.71 4.46 -23.07
N ALA A 110 3.75 3.71 -21.97
CA ALA A 110 4.90 3.68 -21.07
C ALA A 110 6.17 3.12 -21.74
N ILE A 111 6.03 2.10 -22.60
CA ILE A 111 7.14 1.52 -23.38
C ILE A 111 7.68 2.51 -24.42
N MET A 112 6.78 3.17 -25.17
CA MET A 112 7.15 4.10 -26.25
C MET A 112 7.76 5.40 -25.71
N VAL A 113 7.25 5.92 -24.59
CA VAL A 113 7.69 7.18 -23.97
C VAL A 113 8.76 6.98 -22.92
N TYR A 114 9.30 5.78 -22.80
CA TYR A 114 10.29 5.45 -21.77
C TYR A 114 11.47 6.42 -21.75
N ARG A 115 11.62 7.14 -20.63
CA ARG A 115 12.80 7.97 -20.33
C ARG A 115 13.49 7.42 -19.08
N LYS A 116 14.80 7.23 -19.17
CA LYS A 116 15.58 6.83 -17.97
C LYS A 116 15.37 7.86 -16.87
N LYS A 117 14.85 7.43 -15.74
CA LYS A 117 14.71 8.31 -14.57
C LYS A 117 16.06 8.81 -14.12
N THR A 118 16.22 10.12 -13.98
CA THR A 118 17.47 10.72 -13.51
C THR A 118 17.67 10.37 -12.03
N LYS A 119 18.89 10.05 -11.64
CA LYS A 119 19.27 9.75 -10.25
C LYS A 119 18.82 10.86 -9.28
N LEU A 120 18.80 12.09 -9.76
CA LEU A 120 18.34 13.28 -9.00
C LEU A 120 16.87 13.12 -8.54
N ILE A 121 15.97 12.69 -9.41
CA ILE A 121 14.54 12.48 -9.06
C ILE A 121 14.42 11.43 -7.97
N MET A 122 15.17 10.32 -8.06
CA MET A 122 15.17 9.27 -7.03
C MET A 122 15.66 9.78 -5.67
N ILE A 123 16.69 10.64 -5.66
CA ILE A 123 17.21 11.25 -4.43
C ILE A 123 16.17 12.19 -3.82
N ILE A 124 15.55 13.05 -4.62
CA ILE A 124 14.51 13.98 -4.16
C ILE A 124 13.32 13.21 -3.55
N THR A 125 12.84 12.18 -4.21
CA THR A 125 11.72 11.37 -3.67
C THR A 125 12.11 10.67 -2.37
N LEU A 126 13.34 10.16 -2.25
CA LEU A 126 13.84 9.54 -1.04
C LEU A 126 13.89 10.56 0.12
N VAL A 127 14.44 11.73 -0.11
CA VAL A 127 14.52 12.80 0.90
C VAL A 127 13.13 13.24 1.34
N LEU A 128 12.19 13.40 0.40
CA LEU A 128 10.81 13.78 0.69
C LEU A 128 10.09 12.73 1.55
N THR A 129 10.24 11.46 1.21
CA THR A 129 9.62 10.37 1.98
C THR A 129 10.21 10.27 3.39
N MET A 130 11.53 10.40 3.54
CA MET A 130 12.17 10.40 4.86
C MET A 130 11.75 11.61 5.71
N SER A 131 11.58 12.78 5.09
CA SER A 131 11.07 13.99 5.77
C SER A 131 9.63 13.80 6.27
N LEU A 132 8.75 13.18 5.47
CA LEU A 132 7.37 12.89 5.89
C LEU A 132 7.33 11.90 7.06
N ILE A 133 8.14 10.85 7.02
CA ILE A 133 8.21 9.84 8.11
C ILE A 133 8.71 10.52 9.38
N TYR A 134 9.76 11.33 9.30
CA TYR A 134 10.30 12.05 10.46
C TYR A 134 9.27 13.04 11.05
N GLY A 135 8.57 13.79 10.19
CA GLY A 135 7.51 14.71 10.60
C GLY A 135 6.36 14.00 11.31
N ALA A 136 5.92 12.85 10.77
CA ALA A 136 4.86 12.05 11.38
C ALA A 136 5.24 11.49 12.75
N THR A 137 6.48 11.00 12.90
CA THR A 137 7.00 10.49 14.20
C THR A 137 7.18 11.59 15.23
N ALA A 138 7.65 12.77 14.81
CA ALA A 138 7.79 13.92 15.68
C ALA A 138 6.43 14.41 16.20
N MET A 139 5.42 14.52 15.34
CA MET A 139 4.04 14.87 15.75
C MET A 139 3.45 13.84 16.71
N GLY A 140 3.68 12.55 16.47
CA GLY A 140 3.25 11.48 17.38
C GLY A 140 3.90 11.60 18.76
N ALA A 141 5.19 11.88 18.83
CA ALA A 141 5.92 12.08 20.09
C ALA A 141 5.42 13.32 20.86
N TYR A 142 5.12 14.42 20.15
CA TYR A 142 4.52 15.61 20.77
C TYR A 142 3.12 15.33 21.34
N ALA A 143 2.28 14.59 20.63
CA ALA A 143 0.95 14.23 21.10
C ALA A 143 0.98 13.37 22.38
N ILE A 144 1.95 12.47 22.49
CA ILE A 144 2.16 11.63 23.69
C ILE A 144 2.72 12.48 24.85
N SER A 145 3.63 13.43 24.59
CA SER A 145 4.25 14.28 25.59
C SER A 145 3.30 15.37 26.12
N SER A 146 2.32 15.80 25.34
CA SER A 146 1.34 16.84 25.71
C SER A 146 0.00 16.28 26.21
N GLY A 147 -0.15 14.96 26.25
CA GLY A 147 -1.30 14.32 26.91
C GLY A 147 -1.34 14.66 28.41
N PRO A 148 -2.53 14.80 29.03
CA PRO A 148 -2.63 15.08 30.46
C PRO A 148 -1.90 13.97 31.22
N THR A 149 -0.89 14.37 31.97
CA THR A 149 -0.05 13.45 32.75
C THR A 149 -0.95 12.67 33.69
N SER A 150 -1.06 11.38 33.48
CA SER A 150 -1.74 10.39 34.32
C SER A 150 -1.38 10.56 35.81
N ASP A 151 -0.21 11.12 36.10
CA ASP A 151 0.27 11.40 37.45
C ASP A 151 -0.48 12.54 38.16
N LYS A 152 -1.08 13.50 37.42
CA LYS A 152 -1.89 14.57 38.02
C LYS A 152 -3.29 14.09 38.37
N GLU A 153 -3.91 13.28 37.53
CA GLU A 153 -5.21 12.68 37.83
C GLU A 153 -5.10 11.64 38.95
N ALA A 154 -4.07 10.80 38.96
CA ALA A 154 -3.83 9.85 40.04
C ALA A 154 -3.62 10.54 41.39
N LYS A 155 -2.84 11.63 41.46
CA LYS A 155 -2.65 12.42 42.68
C LYS A 155 -3.93 13.14 43.10
N GLN A 156 -4.75 13.58 42.18
CA GLN A 156 -6.00 14.26 42.51
C GLN A 156 -7.06 13.27 43.01
N ILE A 157 -7.11 12.07 42.50
CA ILE A 157 -8.00 10.99 42.97
C ILE A 157 -7.55 10.52 44.35
N ASP A 158 -6.27 10.36 44.61
CA ASP A 158 -5.74 9.93 45.90
C ASP A 158 -5.98 10.99 47.01
N SER A 159 -5.76 12.28 46.70
CA SER A 159 -6.05 13.37 47.63
C SER A 159 -7.52 13.51 47.96
N LYS A 160 -8.41 13.27 46.99
CA LYS A 160 -9.87 13.32 47.18
C LYS A 160 -10.39 12.13 48.00
N SER A 161 -9.83 10.93 47.76
CA SER A 161 -10.11 9.71 48.53
C SER A 161 -9.75 9.89 50.02
N LYS A 162 -8.57 10.44 50.28
CA LYS A 162 -8.04 10.64 51.63
C LYS A 162 -8.88 11.71 52.43
N SER A 163 -9.32 12.79 51.74
CA SER A 163 -10.18 13.80 52.31
C SER A 163 -11.54 13.22 52.73
N THR A 164 -12.10 12.33 51.91
CA THR A 164 -13.42 11.69 52.19
C THR A 164 -13.32 10.71 53.35
N GLU A 165 -12.20 9.99 53.46
CA GLU A 165 -11.97 9.05 54.55
C GLU A 165 -11.75 9.75 55.89
N ASP A 166 -11.05 10.88 55.91
CA ASP A 166 -10.88 11.73 57.09
C ASP A 166 -12.19 12.35 57.58
N GLU A 167 -13.03 12.77 56.67
CA GLU A 167 -14.38 13.33 57.00
C GLU A 167 -15.30 12.26 57.57
N TYR A 168 -15.27 11.04 57.01
CA TYR A 168 -16.00 9.88 57.51
C TYR A 168 -15.55 9.47 58.91
N LEU A 169 -14.25 9.46 59.19
CA LEU A 169 -13.72 9.18 60.49
C LEU A 169 -14.10 10.21 61.55
N LYS A 170 -14.03 11.50 61.22
CA LYS A 170 -14.49 12.60 62.08
C LYS A 170 -15.96 12.48 62.42
N TRP A 171 -16.82 12.18 61.44
CA TRP A 171 -18.25 11.96 61.62
C TRP A 171 -18.50 10.75 62.55
N LYS A 172 -17.78 9.66 62.40
CA LYS A 172 -17.91 8.45 63.20
C LYS A 172 -17.51 8.67 64.67
N ILE A 173 -16.44 9.45 64.85
CA ILE A 173 -15.96 9.84 66.23
C ILE A 173 -16.98 10.75 66.89
N LYS A 174 -17.52 11.72 66.21
CA LYS A 174 -18.57 12.64 66.73
C LYS A 174 -19.82 11.87 67.13
N LYS A 175 -20.32 10.98 66.26
CA LYS A 175 -21.49 10.13 66.55
C LYS A 175 -21.30 9.23 67.79
N LYS A 176 -20.07 8.72 68.00
CA LYS A 176 -19.75 7.92 69.17
C LYS A 176 -19.68 8.74 70.46
N LYS A 177 -19.24 10.00 70.38
CA LYS A 177 -19.21 10.93 71.48
C LYS A 177 -20.61 11.37 71.94
N ASP A 178 -21.50 11.64 70.95
CA ASP A 178 -22.90 12.03 71.21
C ASP A 178 -23.76 10.86 71.72
N ALA A 179 -23.29 9.62 71.66
CA ALA A 179 -24.00 8.44 72.17
C ALA A 179 -23.60 8.09 73.62
N TYR A 180 -22.62 8.78 74.24
CA TYR A 180 -22.19 8.59 75.62
C TYR A 180 -22.56 9.73 76.55
N TYR A 181 -23.35 10.73 76.09
CA TYR A 181 -24.00 11.81 76.83
C TYR A 181 -25.49 11.79 76.60
#